data_70810e8309f747a22bd5eb544287baaf
#
_entry.id   70810e8309f747a22bd5eb544287baaf
#
_cell.length_a   1.000
_cell.length_b   1.000
_cell.length_c   1.000
_cell.angle_alpha   90.00
_cell.angle_beta   90.00
_cell.angle_gamma   90.00
#
_symmetry.space_group_name_H-M   'P 1'
#
loop_
_entity.id
_entity.type
_entity.pdbx_description
1 polymer ?
#
loop_
_entity_poly.entity_id
_entity_poly.type
_entity_poly.pdbx_seq_one_letter_code
_entity_poly.pdbx_strand_id
1 'polypeptide(L)'
;MKKVLLFLAPLLIAIIIFFSILFFLDRKTGKGALQVTSVSQSKVYLDSKLLGTTPLCACELPQMLLVGDYTIKLVPIQGNFRPFEEKITINKGTLTVVDRTFADNGESDGNIISLSPLNNKKDIEVLVISLPDKANVFLDNNPVGATPLLLKQVSESDHDLRLTRDGYKDKSIKIKTALGFKLSVLMFLGVNADLSTPIASPQALLSPTVTVSKVLILNTPTGFLRVRENSSVGSLEIARALPGETYELISEKEGWFKIKLNSPANEGKTGWISSSYAIKE
;
A
#
# COMPACT_ATOMS: atom_id res chain seq x y z
N MET A 1 24.21 12.19 -59.72
CA MET A 1 24.19 11.59 -58.36
C MET A 1 23.92 12.60 -57.23
N LYS A 2 24.61 13.75 -57.13
CA LYS A 2 24.41 14.74 -56.06
C LYS A 2 22.99 15.33 -55.98
N LYS A 3 22.27 15.55 -57.11
CA LYS A 3 20.90 16.08 -57.14
C LYS A 3 19.87 15.09 -56.66
N VAL A 4 20.06 13.77 -56.87
CA VAL A 4 19.17 12.72 -56.41
C VAL A 4 19.30 12.55 -54.88
N LEU A 5 20.52 12.69 -54.35
CA LEU A 5 20.75 12.62 -52.90
C LEU A 5 20.08 13.77 -52.15
N LEU A 6 19.98 14.96 -52.79
CA LEU A 6 19.36 16.15 -52.19
C LEU A 6 17.84 16.00 -51.97
N PHE A 7 17.17 15.19 -52.78
CA PHE A 7 15.72 14.87 -52.63
C PHE A 7 15.49 13.62 -51.80
N LEU A 8 16.41 12.64 -51.80
CA LEU A 8 16.29 11.39 -51.05
C LEU A 8 16.53 11.60 -49.55
N ALA A 9 17.44 12.48 -49.16
CA ALA A 9 17.76 12.71 -47.75
C ALA A 9 16.55 13.26 -46.93
N PRO A 10 15.85 14.33 -47.36
CA PRO A 10 14.67 14.81 -46.62
C PRO A 10 13.52 13.82 -46.62
N LEU A 11 13.34 13.03 -47.68
CA LEU A 11 12.34 11.96 -47.73
C LEU A 11 12.62 10.85 -46.68
N LEU A 12 13.88 10.45 -46.53
CA LEU A 12 14.32 9.44 -45.60
C LEU A 12 14.14 9.95 -44.15
N ILE A 13 14.47 11.20 -43.88
CA ILE A 13 14.25 11.84 -42.58
C ILE A 13 12.75 11.90 -42.24
N ALA A 14 11.90 12.28 -43.20
CA ALA A 14 10.46 12.30 -43.00
C ALA A 14 9.90 10.90 -42.69
N ILE A 15 10.39 9.87 -43.36
CA ILE A 15 10.01 8.47 -43.08
C ILE A 15 10.44 8.04 -41.67
N ILE A 16 11.68 8.38 -41.27
CA ILE A 16 12.17 8.06 -39.92
C ILE A 16 11.34 8.77 -38.85
N ILE A 17 11.04 10.05 -39.04
CA ILE A 17 10.21 10.84 -38.13
C ILE A 17 8.79 10.21 -38.06
N PHE A 18 8.20 9.86 -39.19
CA PHE A 18 6.88 9.24 -39.27
C PHE A 18 6.84 7.89 -38.49
N PHE A 19 7.80 7.00 -38.74
CA PHE A 19 7.89 5.76 -38.00
C PHE A 19 8.22 5.95 -36.52
N SER A 20 9.01 6.96 -36.15
CA SER A 20 9.25 7.30 -34.75
C SER A 20 7.96 7.77 -34.07
N ILE A 21 7.17 8.61 -34.72
CA ILE A 21 5.87 9.07 -34.21
C ILE A 21 4.93 7.86 -34.06
N LEU A 22 4.81 6.99 -35.06
CA LEU A 22 4.00 5.77 -34.97
C LEU A 22 4.45 4.87 -33.83
N PHE A 23 5.76 4.67 -33.66
CA PHE A 23 6.31 3.87 -32.57
C PHE A 23 5.99 4.44 -31.18
N PHE A 24 6.08 5.78 -31.04
CA PHE A 24 5.68 6.44 -29.79
C PHE A 24 4.17 6.39 -29.53
N LEU A 25 3.36 6.53 -30.57
CA LEU A 25 1.90 6.40 -30.45
C LEU A 25 1.49 4.97 -30.14
N ASP A 26 2.11 3.95 -30.75
CA ASP A 26 1.78 2.54 -30.49
C ASP A 26 2.13 2.10 -29.05
N ARG A 27 3.16 2.68 -28.45
CA ARG A 27 3.49 2.43 -27.03
C ARG A 27 2.43 2.92 -26.06
N LYS A 28 1.67 3.95 -26.41
CA LYS A 28 0.58 4.51 -25.61
C LYS A 28 -0.80 4.01 -26.03
N THR A 29 -0.90 3.30 -27.15
CA THR A 29 -2.16 2.74 -27.63
C THR A 29 -2.26 1.29 -27.20
N GLY A 30 -3.25 0.99 -26.42
CA GLY A 30 -3.55 -0.36 -25.96
C GLY A 30 -4.56 -0.31 -24.84
N LYS A 31 -5.14 -1.43 -24.55
CA LYS A 31 -6.07 -1.58 -23.45
C LYS A 31 -5.60 -2.69 -22.53
N GLY A 32 -5.86 -2.52 -21.24
CA GLY A 32 -5.71 -3.52 -20.20
C GLY A 32 -7.00 -3.68 -19.41
N ALA A 33 -7.09 -4.78 -18.71
CA ALA A 33 -8.24 -5.11 -17.89
C ALA A 33 -8.03 -4.64 -16.44
N LEU A 34 -9.14 -4.30 -15.79
CA LEU A 34 -9.16 -3.98 -14.36
C LEU A 34 -10.30 -4.76 -13.70
N GLN A 35 -9.93 -5.53 -12.67
CA GLN A 35 -10.88 -6.18 -11.78
C GLN A 35 -10.78 -5.57 -10.39
N VAL A 36 -11.91 -5.23 -9.80
CA VAL A 36 -11.99 -4.65 -8.46
C VAL A 36 -12.99 -5.42 -7.63
N THR A 37 -12.53 -5.96 -6.51
CA THR A 37 -13.38 -6.62 -5.52
C THR A 37 -13.25 -5.93 -4.17
N SER A 38 -14.32 -5.96 -3.38
CA SER A 38 -14.25 -5.53 -1.98
C SER A 38 -15.25 -6.24 -1.10
N VAL A 39 -14.82 -6.57 0.11
CA VAL A 39 -15.74 -6.87 1.21
C VAL A 39 -16.18 -5.51 1.77
N SER A 40 -17.49 -5.32 1.93
CA SER A 40 -18.25 -4.08 1.91
C SER A 40 -18.28 -3.50 0.50
N GLN A 41 -19.47 -3.61 -0.12
CA GLN A 41 -19.69 -3.07 -1.46
C GLN A 41 -19.27 -1.60 -1.54
N SER A 42 -18.51 -1.25 -2.57
CA SER A 42 -17.88 0.06 -2.68
C SER A 42 -18.11 0.68 -4.06
N LYS A 43 -18.23 2.01 -4.11
CA LYS A 43 -18.14 2.76 -5.35
C LYS A 43 -16.68 2.84 -5.78
N VAL A 44 -16.42 2.55 -7.06
CA VAL A 44 -15.08 2.57 -7.66
C VAL A 44 -14.93 3.82 -8.51
N TYR A 45 -13.96 4.65 -8.17
CA TYR A 45 -13.58 5.81 -8.96
C TYR A 45 -12.19 5.59 -9.56
N LEU A 46 -11.99 6.06 -10.76
CA LEU A 46 -10.71 6.11 -11.45
C LEU A 46 -10.44 7.54 -11.89
N ASP A 47 -9.36 8.15 -11.41
CA ASP A 47 -9.06 9.59 -11.59
C ASP A 47 -10.26 10.49 -11.30
N SER A 48 -10.92 10.23 -10.16
CA SER A 48 -12.14 10.93 -9.69
C SER A 48 -13.42 10.66 -10.52
N LYS A 49 -13.35 9.88 -11.60
CA LYS A 49 -14.52 9.50 -12.40
C LYS A 49 -15.11 8.19 -11.88
N LEU A 50 -16.42 8.17 -11.61
CA LEU A 50 -17.12 6.96 -11.20
C LEU A 50 -17.09 5.92 -12.34
N LEU A 51 -16.52 4.75 -12.04
CA LEU A 51 -16.46 3.62 -12.97
C LEU A 51 -17.60 2.62 -12.75
N GLY A 52 -18.00 2.42 -11.49
CA GLY A 52 -19.06 1.50 -11.11
C GLY A 52 -19.05 1.16 -9.62
N THR A 53 -19.55 -0.01 -9.27
CA THR A 53 -19.55 -0.56 -7.90
C THR A 53 -18.94 -1.95 -7.90
N THR A 54 -18.31 -2.32 -6.78
CA THR A 54 -17.75 -3.68 -6.60
C THR A 54 -18.85 -4.74 -6.42
N PRO A 55 -18.63 -5.98 -6.90
CA PRO A 55 -17.52 -6.41 -7.73
C PRO A 55 -17.60 -5.81 -9.14
N LEU A 56 -16.47 -5.33 -9.66
CA LEU A 56 -16.38 -4.68 -10.96
C LEU A 56 -15.32 -5.34 -11.82
N CYS A 57 -15.65 -5.61 -13.08
CA CYS A 57 -14.71 -6.06 -14.09
C CYS A 57 -14.82 -5.20 -15.35
N ALA A 58 -13.79 -4.41 -15.62
CA ALA A 58 -13.56 -3.79 -16.92
C ALA A 58 -12.60 -4.69 -17.72
N CYS A 59 -13.05 -5.93 -18.01
CA CYS A 59 -12.22 -7.03 -18.50
C CYS A 59 -12.41 -7.32 -19.99
N GLU A 60 -13.49 -6.84 -20.57
CA GLU A 60 -13.84 -7.07 -21.97
C GLU A 60 -14.06 -5.76 -22.70
N LEU A 61 -13.90 -5.78 -24.03
CA LEU A 61 -14.25 -4.62 -24.86
C LEU A 61 -15.78 -4.39 -24.85
N PRO A 62 -16.24 -3.14 -24.80
CA PRO A 62 -15.47 -1.89 -24.86
C PRO A 62 -14.97 -1.37 -23.51
N GLN A 63 -15.28 -2.04 -22.36
CA GLN A 63 -15.03 -1.55 -20.99
C GLN A 63 -13.56 -1.52 -20.59
N MET A 64 -12.68 -2.25 -21.29
CA MET A 64 -11.24 -2.23 -21.00
C MET A 64 -10.68 -0.80 -21.00
N LEU A 65 -9.77 -0.54 -20.07
CA LEU A 65 -9.15 0.77 -19.85
C LEU A 65 -7.95 0.99 -20.78
N LEU A 66 -7.67 2.23 -21.12
CA LEU A 66 -6.43 2.59 -21.81
C LEU A 66 -5.23 2.32 -20.91
N VAL A 67 -4.09 2.01 -21.54
CA VAL A 67 -2.80 1.86 -20.82
C VAL A 67 -2.42 3.19 -20.18
N GLY A 68 -2.00 3.14 -18.92
CA GLY A 68 -1.57 4.32 -18.17
C GLY A 68 -1.56 4.12 -16.66
N ASP A 69 -1.15 5.16 -15.97
CA ASP A 69 -1.22 5.24 -14.51
C ASP A 69 -2.50 5.96 -14.11
N TYR A 70 -3.16 5.43 -13.12
CA TYR A 70 -4.45 5.92 -12.61
C TYR A 70 -4.44 5.95 -11.09
N THR A 71 -5.23 6.83 -10.52
CA THR A 71 -5.57 6.79 -9.10
C THR A 71 -6.92 6.09 -8.94
N ILE A 72 -6.91 4.91 -8.31
CA ILE A 72 -8.13 4.20 -7.95
C ILE A 72 -8.58 4.63 -6.56
N LYS A 73 -9.89 4.86 -6.39
CA LYS A 73 -10.50 5.16 -5.10
C LYS A 73 -11.73 4.30 -4.89
N LEU A 74 -11.76 3.60 -3.78
CA LEU A 74 -12.90 2.81 -3.33
C LEU A 74 -13.57 3.53 -2.16
N VAL A 75 -14.87 3.78 -2.31
CA VAL A 75 -15.69 4.41 -1.27
C VAL A 75 -16.76 3.41 -0.84
N PRO A 76 -16.67 2.84 0.36
CA PRO A 76 -17.66 1.91 0.88
C PRO A 76 -19.05 2.54 0.89
N ILE A 77 -20.07 1.75 0.48
CA ILE A 77 -21.47 2.22 0.43
C ILE A 77 -22.11 2.06 1.81
N GLN A 78 -21.68 1.06 2.57
CA GLN A 78 -22.18 0.76 3.92
C GLN A 78 -21.02 0.80 4.92
N GLY A 79 -21.33 1.15 6.15
CA GLY A 79 -20.33 1.35 7.21
C GLY A 79 -19.65 2.72 7.12
N ASN A 80 -19.03 3.14 8.21
CA ASN A 80 -18.31 4.42 8.29
C ASN A 80 -16.79 4.22 8.06
N PHE A 81 -16.43 3.40 7.07
CA PHE A 81 -15.04 3.10 6.76
C PHE A 81 -14.39 4.24 5.99
N ARG A 82 -13.08 4.42 6.20
CA ARG A 82 -12.29 5.36 5.40
C ARG A 82 -12.20 4.89 3.95
N PRO A 83 -12.40 5.78 2.96
CA PRO A 83 -12.13 5.47 1.57
C PRO A 83 -10.70 4.97 1.38
N PHE A 84 -10.51 4.00 0.51
CA PHE A 84 -9.22 3.53 0.07
C PHE A 84 -8.84 4.25 -1.22
N GLU A 85 -7.60 4.75 -1.30
CA GLU A 85 -7.09 5.43 -2.51
C GLU A 85 -5.64 5.03 -2.74
N GLU A 86 -5.31 4.57 -3.98
CA GLU A 86 -3.99 4.10 -4.33
C GLU A 86 -3.72 4.29 -5.83
N LYS A 87 -2.44 4.36 -6.20
CA LYS A 87 -2.01 4.43 -7.60
C LYS A 87 -1.93 3.02 -8.20
N ILE A 88 -2.49 2.86 -9.38
CA ILE A 88 -2.43 1.62 -10.14
C ILE A 88 -1.91 1.88 -11.56
N THR A 89 -1.26 0.90 -12.14
CA THR A 89 -0.83 0.92 -13.54
C THR A 89 -1.62 -0.11 -14.34
N ILE A 90 -2.21 0.32 -15.44
CA ILE A 90 -2.85 -0.55 -16.42
C ILE A 90 -1.89 -0.79 -17.56
N ASN A 91 -1.49 -2.01 -17.78
CA ASN A 91 -0.58 -2.41 -18.87
C ASN A 91 -1.34 -3.09 -20.01
N LYS A 92 -0.79 -3.00 -21.22
CA LYS A 92 -1.38 -3.57 -22.45
C LYS A 92 -1.55 -5.08 -22.36
N GLY A 93 -2.78 -5.55 -22.56
CA GLY A 93 -3.09 -6.97 -22.60
C GLY A 93 -2.95 -7.71 -21.28
N THR A 94 -2.87 -6.99 -20.16
CA THR A 94 -2.78 -7.59 -18.82
C THR A 94 -3.97 -7.21 -17.96
N LEU A 95 -4.18 -7.99 -16.89
CA LEU A 95 -5.18 -7.72 -15.86
C LEU A 95 -4.50 -7.10 -14.65
N THR A 96 -5.01 -5.96 -14.20
CA THR A 96 -4.74 -5.41 -12.86
C THR A 96 -5.89 -5.79 -11.94
N VAL A 97 -5.57 -6.37 -10.79
CA VAL A 97 -6.53 -6.79 -9.77
C VAL A 97 -6.38 -5.92 -8.54
N VAL A 98 -7.47 -5.41 -8.04
CA VAL A 98 -7.56 -4.69 -6.77
C VAL A 98 -8.57 -5.39 -5.89
N ASP A 99 -8.13 -5.84 -4.73
CA ASP A 99 -8.97 -6.45 -3.72
C ASP A 99 -8.86 -5.70 -2.40
N ARG A 100 -9.99 -5.43 -1.74
CA ARG A 100 -10.02 -4.69 -0.49
C ARG A 100 -11.07 -5.22 0.48
N THR A 101 -10.63 -5.49 1.70
CA THR A 101 -11.52 -5.73 2.85
C THR A 101 -11.53 -4.48 3.70
N PHE A 102 -12.71 -3.90 3.91
CA PHE A 102 -12.89 -2.79 4.83
C PHE A 102 -13.30 -3.31 6.19
N ALA A 103 -12.61 -2.86 7.22
CA ALA A 103 -12.88 -3.19 8.62
C ALA A 103 -12.51 -2.00 9.50
N ASP A 104 -12.97 -2.01 10.74
CA ASP A 104 -12.65 -1.00 11.74
C ASP A 104 -11.26 -1.24 12.36
N ASN A 105 -10.80 -0.31 13.17
CA ASN A 105 -9.62 -0.45 14.04
C ASN A 105 -8.31 -0.85 13.33
N GLY A 106 -8.15 -0.49 12.05
CA GLY A 106 -6.95 -0.84 11.28
C GLY A 106 -6.90 -2.28 10.76
N GLU A 107 -7.96 -3.07 10.95
CA GLU A 107 -8.06 -4.44 10.45
C GLU A 107 -8.30 -4.55 8.95
N SER A 108 -8.54 -3.41 8.28
CA SER A 108 -8.70 -3.36 6.82
C SER A 108 -7.46 -3.92 6.12
N ASP A 109 -7.67 -4.83 5.18
CA ASP A 109 -6.62 -5.44 4.38
C ASP A 109 -6.95 -5.42 2.90
N GLY A 110 -6.02 -5.84 2.06
CA GLY A 110 -6.24 -5.91 0.62
C GLY A 110 -4.97 -6.20 -0.16
N ASN A 111 -5.09 -6.23 -1.47
CA ASN A 111 -3.95 -6.33 -2.36
C ASN A 111 -4.20 -5.68 -3.72
N ILE A 112 -3.12 -5.25 -4.35
CA ILE A 112 -3.10 -4.82 -5.75
C ILE A 112 -2.08 -5.70 -6.46
N ILE A 113 -2.51 -6.33 -7.55
CA ILE A 113 -1.67 -7.19 -8.38
C ILE A 113 -1.68 -6.65 -9.80
N SER A 114 -0.51 -6.47 -10.38
CA SER A 114 -0.36 -6.05 -11.78
C SER A 114 0.80 -6.78 -12.46
N LEU A 115 0.68 -6.95 -13.77
CA LEU A 115 1.72 -7.51 -14.62
C LEU A 115 2.29 -6.41 -15.50
N SER A 116 3.61 -6.31 -15.57
CA SER A 116 4.31 -5.42 -16.49
C SER A 116 5.29 -6.23 -17.35
N PRO A 117 5.40 -5.96 -18.67
CA PRO A 117 6.29 -6.71 -19.55
C PRO A 117 7.75 -6.43 -19.21
N LEU A 118 8.58 -7.47 -19.19
CA LEU A 118 10.03 -7.40 -19.12
C LEU A 118 10.65 -7.26 -20.51
N ASN A 119 11.84 -6.69 -20.59
CA ASN A 119 12.63 -6.65 -21.83
C ASN A 119 13.04 -8.06 -22.26
N ASN A 120 13.54 -8.87 -21.33
CA ASN A 120 13.83 -10.27 -21.57
C ASN A 120 12.57 -11.12 -21.41
N LYS A 121 12.12 -11.71 -22.51
CA LYS A 121 10.90 -12.52 -22.54
C LYS A 121 11.03 -13.90 -21.91
N LYS A 122 12.24 -14.27 -21.47
CA LYS A 122 12.51 -15.54 -20.78
C LYS A 122 12.59 -15.38 -19.26
N ASP A 123 12.59 -14.15 -18.75
CA ASP A 123 12.68 -13.88 -17.33
C ASP A 123 11.29 -13.81 -16.70
N ILE A 124 11.25 -14.15 -15.41
CA ILE A 124 10.10 -13.94 -14.54
C ILE A 124 10.61 -13.18 -13.32
N GLU A 125 9.93 -12.10 -12.95
CA GLU A 125 10.20 -11.36 -11.75
C GLU A 125 8.92 -11.23 -10.91
N VAL A 126 9.05 -11.34 -9.58
CA VAL A 126 7.96 -11.09 -8.63
C VAL A 126 8.42 -10.03 -7.65
N LEU A 127 7.84 -8.85 -7.72
CA LEU A 127 8.06 -7.75 -6.77
C LEU A 127 6.97 -7.79 -5.71
N VAL A 128 7.36 -7.99 -4.46
CA VAL A 128 6.44 -8.03 -3.31
C VAL A 128 6.69 -6.83 -2.43
N ILE A 129 5.65 -6.03 -2.22
CA ILE A 129 5.64 -4.86 -1.33
C ILE A 129 4.51 -5.05 -0.34
N SER A 130 4.69 -4.61 0.90
CA SER A 130 3.62 -4.59 1.90
C SER A 130 3.51 -3.25 2.61
N LEU A 131 2.33 -2.97 3.10
CA LEU A 131 2.03 -1.90 4.02
C LEU A 131 1.32 -2.52 5.25
N PRO A 132 2.03 -2.47 6.41
CA PRO A 132 3.36 -1.92 6.61
C PRO A 132 4.49 -2.77 5.98
N ASP A 133 5.67 -2.17 5.81
CA ASP A 133 6.87 -2.82 5.27
C ASP A 133 7.48 -3.88 6.21
N LYS A 134 8.57 -4.55 5.79
CA LYS A 134 9.29 -5.57 6.59
C LYS A 134 8.42 -6.76 7.02
N ALA A 135 7.41 -7.12 6.23
CA ALA A 135 6.71 -8.38 6.42
C ALA A 135 7.54 -9.54 5.88
N ASN A 136 7.57 -10.65 6.60
CA ASN A 136 8.20 -11.88 6.14
C ASN A 136 7.41 -12.45 4.96
N VAL A 137 8.13 -12.85 3.92
CA VAL A 137 7.56 -13.36 2.66
C VAL A 137 7.82 -14.84 2.55
N PHE A 138 6.76 -15.60 2.29
CA PHE A 138 6.81 -17.02 2.01
C PHE A 138 6.23 -17.25 0.60
N LEU A 139 6.96 -18.01 -0.21
CA LEU A 139 6.51 -18.49 -1.51
C LEU A 139 6.43 -20.02 -1.45
N ASP A 140 5.25 -20.57 -1.71
CA ASP A 140 4.99 -22.01 -1.59
C ASP A 140 5.46 -22.60 -0.24
N ASN A 141 5.13 -21.89 0.85
CA ASN A 141 5.52 -22.16 2.24
C ASN A 141 7.03 -22.03 2.54
N ASN A 142 7.88 -21.72 1.57
CA ASN A 142 9.31 -21.51 1.80
C ASN A 142 9.57 -20.03 2.13
N PRO A 143 10.32 -19.69 3.19
CA PRO A 143 10.70 -18.32 3.49
C PRO A 143 11.69 -17.82 2.44
N VAL A 144 11.37 -16.68 1.80
CA VAL A 144 12.19 -16.13 0.71
C VAL A 144 12.75 -14.74 1.00
N GLY A 145 12.35 -14.12 2.10
CA GLY A 145 12.86 -12.82 2.55
C GLY A 145 11.83 -11.96 3.24
N ALA A 146 12.02 -10.65 3.21
CA ALA A 146 11.09 -9.67 3.78
C ALA A 146 10.83 -8.52 2.79
N THR A 147 9.64 -7.92 2.87
CA THR A 147 9.25 -6.80 1.99
C THR A 147 10.00 -5.50 2.31
N PRO A 148 10.32 -4.67 1.29
CA PRO A 148 10.11 -4.91 -0.15
C PRO A 148 11.10 -5.94 -0.71
N LEU A 149 10.61 -6.89 -1.52
CA LEU A 149 11.40 -8.01 -2.04
C LEU A 149 11.19 -8.18 -3.54
N LEU A 150 12.29 -8.32 -4.29
CA LEU A 150 12.28 -8.70 -5.70
C LEU A 150 12.83 -10.11 -5.86
N LEU A 151 11.95 -11.03 -6.21
CA LEU A 151 12.31 -12.40 -6.56
C LEU A 151 12.58 -12.51 -8.06
N LYS A 152 13.68 -13.13 -8.42
CA LYS A 152 14.06 -13.47 -9.79
C LYS A 152 14.12 -14.99 -9.94
N GLN A 153 13.95 -15.48 -11.16
CA GLN A 153 14.02 -16.92 -11.46
C GLN A 153 12.92 -17.74 -10.74
N VAL A 154 11.74 -17.15 -10.59
CA VAL A 154 10.54 -17.88 -10.15
C VAL A 154 10.04 -18.74 -11.30
N SER A 155 9.53 -19.95 -11.02
CA SER A 155 8.96 -20.82 -12.06
C SER A 155 7.69 -20.24 -12.66
N GLU A 156 7.39 -20.56 -13.91
CA GLU A 156 6.11 -20.23 -14.53
C GLU A 156 5.04 -21.19 -14.03
N SER A 157 4.30 -20.80 -13.01
CA SER A 157 3.23 -21.60 -12.40
C SER A 157 2.31 -20.76 -11.52
N ASP A 158 1.33 -21.43 -10.93
CA ASP A 158 0.59 -20.90 -9.79
C ASP A 158 1.43 -21.08 -8.51
N HIS A 159 1.48 -20.05 -7.69
CA HIS A 159 2.21 -20.01 -6.42
C HIS A 159 1.32 -19.51 -5.30
N ASP A 160 1.57 -20.00 -4.08
CA ASP A 160 0.98 -19.45 -2.86
C ASP A 160 1.95 -18.41 -2.24
N LEU A 161 1.55 -17.15 -2.25
CA LEU A 161 2.30 -16.05 -1.64
C LEU A 161 1.67 -15.70 -0.29
N ARG A 162 2.44 -15.87 0.79
CA ARG A 162 2.00 -15.56 2.15
C ARG A 162 2.93 -14.53 2.78
N LEU A 163 2.33 -13.53 3.41
CA LEU A 163 3.01 -12.52 4.20
C LEU A 163 2.61 -12.64 5.66
N THR A 164 3.61 -12.54 6.54
CA THR A 164 3.41 -12.51 7.99
C THR A 164 4.16 -11.35 8.60
N ARG A 165 3.57 -10.70 9.58
CA ARG A 165 4.20 -9.63 10.36
C ARG A 165 3.61 -9.59 11.76
N ASP A 166 4.47 -9.41 12.76
CA ASP A 166 4.04 -9.30 14.16
C ASP A 166 3.03 -8.15 14.34
N GLY A 167 1.92 -8.44 15.02
CA GLY A 167 0.83 -7.51 15.24
C GLY A 167 -0.16 -7.39 14.08
N TYR A 168 0.03 -8.12 13.00
CA TYR A 168 -0.84 -8.11 11.81
C TYR A 168 -1.38 -9.51 11.50
N LYS A 169 -2.51 -9.55 10.81
CA LYS A 169 -3.10 -10.81 10.32
C LYS A 169 -2.23 -11.35 9.18
N ASP A 170 -1.96 -12.65 9.21
CA ASP A 170 -1.33 -13.34 8.08
C ASP A 170 -2.21 -13.20 6.86
N LYS A 171 -1.61 -12.84 5.72
CA LYS A 171 -2.32 -12.73 4.46
C LYS A 171 -1.71 -13.63 3.40
N SER A 172 -2.56 -14.51 2.84
CA SER A 172 -2.18 -15.42 1.76
C SER A 172 -3.01 -15.15 0.52
N ILE A 173 -2.35 -15.15 -0.63
CA ILE A 173 -2.98 -15.04 -1.95
C ILE A 173 -2.37 -16.03 -2.91
N LYS A 174 -3.15 -16.48 -3.89
CA LYS A 174 -2.64 -17.22 -5.04
C LYS A 174 -2.22 -16.23 -6.12
N ILE A 175 -1.02 -16.40 -6.63
CA ILE A 175 -0.47 -15.61 -7.73
C ILE A 175 -0.11 -16.52 -8.90
N LYS A 176 -0.21 -16.00 -10.10
CA LYS A 176 0.25 -16.70 -11.31
C LYS A 176 1.37 -15.93 -11.96
N THR A 177 2.51 -16.56 -12.11
CA THR A 177 3.66 -16.01 -12.81
C THR A 177 3.63 -16.37 -14.29
N ALA A 178 4.20 -15.52 -15.12
CA ALA A 178 4.27 -15.73 -16.58
C ALA A 178 5.61 -15.28 -17.15
N LEU A 179 6.12 -16.03 -18.12
CA LEU A 179 7.36 -15.68 -18.84
C LEU A 179 7.25 -14.31 -19.51
N GLY A 180 8.33 -13.53 -19.38
CA GLY A 180 8.43 -12.20 -19.94
C GLY A 180 7.70 -11.12 -19.16
N PHE A 181 7.23 -11.43 -17.94
CA PHE A 181 6.52 -10.48 -17.10
C PHE A 181 7.11 -10.35 -15.69
N LYS A 182 7.02 -9.13 -15.17
CA LYS A 182 7.17 -8.83 -13.76
C LYS A 182 5.78 -8.74 -13.14
N LEU A 183 5.51 -9.61 -12.18
CA LEU A 183 4.35 -9.56 -11.32
C LEU A 183 4.66 -8.62 -10.17
N SER A 184 3.89 -7.55 -10.01
CA SER A 184 3.97 -6.64 -8.87
C SER A 184 2.79 -6.88 -7.95
N VAL A 185 3.09 -7.17 -6.69
CA VAL A 185 2.11 -7.44 -5.64
C VAL A 185 2.31 -6.44 -4.53
N LEU A 186 1.32 -5.58 -4.31
CA LEU A 186 1.24 -4.68 -3.16
C LEU A 186 0.17 -5.22 -2.21
N MET A 187 0.58 -5.60 -1.01
CA MET A 187 -0.31 -6.14 0.03
C MET A 187 -0.47 -5.17 1.19
N PHE A 188 -1.71 -4.97 1.58
CA PHE A 188 -2.07 -4.20 2.79
C PHE A 188 -2.44 -5.20 3.88
N LEU A 189 -1.72 -5.17 5.00
CA LEU A 189 -1.93 -6.08 6.12
C LEU A 189 -2.85 -5.41 7.15
N GLY A 190 -3.91 -6.09 7.52
CA GLY A 190 -4.80 -5.67 8.60
C GLY A 190 -4.18 -5.97 9.97
N VAL A 191 -4.40 -5.09 10.92
CA VAL A 191 -3.98 -5.30 12.32
C VAL A 191 -4.66 -6.55 12.88
N ASN A 192 -3.95 -7.34 13.67
CA ASN A 192 -4.52 -8.47 14.38
C ASN A 192 -5.06 -8.02 15.75
N ALA A 193 -6.35 -7.71 15.82
CA ALA A 193 -7.00 -7.27 17.07
C ALA A 193 -7.01 -8.36 18.15
N ASP A 194 -6.96 -9.66 17.76
CA ASP A 194 -6.97 -10.77 18.71
C ASP A 194 -5.71 -10.84 19.59
N LEU A 195 -4.60 -10.24 19.14
CA LEU A 195 -3.38 -10.10 19.94
C LEU A 195 -3.47 -8.97 20.97
N SER A 196 -4.52 -8.16 20.91
CA SER A 196 -4.79 -7.07 21.86
C SER A 196 -5.65 -7.50 23.06
N THR A 197 -6.17 -8.74 23.08
CA THR A 197 -6.82 -9.28 24.28
C THR A 197 -5.74 -9.81 25.23
N PRO A 198 -5.61 -9.25 26.44
CA PRO A 198 -4.75 -9.85 27.43
C PRO A 198 -5.24 -11.27 27.71
N ILE A 199 -4.41 -12.29 27.45
CA ILE A 199 -4.65 -13.66 27.87
C ILE A 199 -4.84 -13.61 29.37
N ALA A 200 -6.08 -13.89 29.84
CA ALA A 200 -6.35 -14.11 31.24
C ALA A 200 -5.54 -15.33 31.69
N SER A 201 -4.36 -15.08 32.25
CA SER A 201 -3.53 -16.12 32.88
C SER A 201 -4.17 -16.52 34.21
N PRO A 202 -4.14 -17.81 34.59
CA PRO A 202 -4.71 -18.23 35.86
C PRO A 202 -3.96 -17.58 37.01
N GLN A 203 -4.72 -17.13 37.99
CA GLN A 203 -4.34 -16.43 39.20
C GLN A 203 -3.09 -17.02 39.89
N ALA A 204 -2.05 -16.19 40.00
CA ALA A 204 -1.05 -16.30 41.05
C ALA A 204 -1.00 -14.96 41.81
N LEU A 205 -1.08 -15.07 43.11
CA LEU A 205 -1.29 -14.01 44.11
C LEU A 205 -0.20 -12.93 44.14
N LEU A 206 -0.67 -11.68 44.21
CA LEU A 206 -0.12 -10.56 45.01
C LEU A 206 1.26 -9.98 44.66
N SER A 207 1.25 -8.91 43.86
CA SER A 207 1.99 -7.66 44.14
C SER A 207 1.45 -6.54 43.24
N PRO A 208 1.28 -5.29 43.65
CA PRO A 208 0.73 -4.23 42.81
C PRO A 208 1.76 -3.82 41.76
N THR A 209 1.63 -4.35 40.55
CA THR A 209 2.37 -3.90 39.39
C THR A 209 1.67 -2.67 38.83
N VAL A 210 2.32 -1.53 38.86
CA VAL A 210 1.87 -0.31 38.17
C VAL A 210 1.82 -0.58 36.69
N THR A 211 0.64 -0.73 36.13
CA THR A 211 0.40 -0.84 34.67
C THR A 211 0.66 0.51 34.03
N VAL A 212 1.81 0.67 33.39
CA VAL A 212 2.14 1.86 32.62
C VAL A 212 1.45 1.76 31.28
N SER A 213 0.35 2.48 31.09
CA SER A 213 -0.33 2.60 29.79
C SER A 213 0.60 3.28 28.78
N LYS A 214 0.66 2.78 27.57
CA LYS A 214 1.50 3.33 26.49
C LYS A 214 0.64 3.90 25.37
N VAL A 215 1.25 4.74 24.54
CA VAL A 215 0.63 5.36 23.36
C VAL A 215 1.55 5.16 22.17
N LEU A 216 1.02 4.55 21.11
CA LEU A 216 1.68 4.38 19.82
C LEU A 216 1.34 5.56 18.90
N ILE A 217 2.35 6.14 18.25
CA ILE A 217 2.18 7.21 17.27
C ILE A 217 1.83 6.63 15.90
N LEU A 218 0.71 7.07 15.35
CA LEU A 218 0.23 6.69 14.03
C LEU A 218 0.88 7.54 12.93
N ASN A 219 0.74 7.09 11.68
CA ASN A 219 1.18 7.87 10.53
C ASN A 219 0.49 9.23 10.45
N THR A 220 1.29 10.28 10.25
CA THR A 220 0.81 11.65 10.11
C THR A 220 1.11 12.19 8.71
N PRO A 221 0.31 13.11 8.17
CA PRO A 221 0.56 13.72 6.86
C PRO A 221 1.92 14.44 6.75
N THR A 222 2.47 14.87 7.88
CA THR A 222 3.73 15.62 7.96
C THR A 222 4.94 14.74 8.28
N GLY A 223 4.75 13.41 8.45
CA GLY A 223 5.80 12.47 8.82
C GLY A 223 6.23 12.52 10.29
N PHE A 224 5.63 13.35 11.11
CA PHE A 224 5.84 13.44 12.56
C PHE A 224 4.61 14.02 13.27
N LEU A 225 4.45 13.70 14.56
CA LEU A 225 3.44 14.27 15.43
C LEU A 225 4.10 15.29 16.37
N ARG A 226 3.56 16.50 16.41
CA ARG A 226 4.08 17.58 17.28
C ARG A 226 3.74 17.28 18.73
N VAL A 227 4.76 17.33 19.59
CA VAL A 227 4.61 17.30 21.04
C VAL A 227 4.59 18.74 21.55
N ARG A 228 3.55 19.08 22.27
CA ARG A 228 3.28 20.46 22.71
C ARG A 228 3.34 20.60 24.22
N GLU A 229 3.66 21.78 24.67
CA GLU A 229 3.71 22.08 26.09
C GLU A 229 2.35 21.94 26.78
N ASN A 230 1.27 22.33 26.09
CA ASN A 230 -0.10 22.26 26.61
C ASN A 230 -1.03 21.56 25.59
N SER A 231 -2.19 21.08 26.07
CA SER A 231 -3.23 20.43 25.26
C SER A 231 -4.00 21.42 24.37
N SER A 232 -3.29 22.12 23.48
CA SER A 232 -3.84 23.09 22.53
C SER A 232 -3.03 23.16 21.25
N VAL A 233 -3.72 23.33 20.11
CA VAL A 233 -3.09 23.44 18.76
C VAL A 233 -2.17 24.67 18.66
N GLY A 234 -2.44 25.74 19.40
CA GLY A 234 -1.62 26.95 19.41
C GLY A 234 -0.47 26.93 20.44
N SER A 235 -0.32 25.85 21.22
CA SER A 235 0.75 25.75 22.22
C SER A 235 2.12 25.50 21.59
N LEU A 236 3.18 25.91 22.29
CA LEU A 236 4.56 25.76 21.87
C LEU A 236 4.89 24.28 21.56
N GLU A 237 5.53 24.03 20.42
CA GLU A 237 6.10 22.73 20.07
C GLU A 237 7.41 22.54 20.85
N ILE A 238 7.47 21.50 21.68
CA ILE A 238 8.64 21.19 22.52
C ILE A 238 9.43 19.97 22.04
N ALA A 239 8.80 19.09 21.23
CA ALA A 239 9.43 17.93 20.64
C ALA A 239 8.60 17.41 19.43
N ARG A 240 9.12 16.39 18.76
CA ARG A 240 8.44 15.66 17.68
C ARG A 240 8.50 14.17 17.98
N ALA A 241 7.37 13.50 17.79
CA ALA A 241 7.24 12.06 17.88
C ALA A 241 7.08 11.48 16.46
N LEU A 242 7.82 10.41 16.16
CA LEU A 242 7.78 9.79 14.84
C LEU A 242 6.73 8.67 14.79
N PRO A 243 6.10 8.42 13.65
CA PRO A 243 5.22 7.28 13.47
C PRO A 243 5.91 5.97 13.83
N GLY A 244 5.23 5.11 14.59
CA GLY A 244 5.74 3.84 15.10
C GLY A 244 6.49 3.93 16.44
N GLU A 245 6.73 5.12 16.96
CA GLU A 245 7.28 5.29 18.32
C GLU A 245 6.19 5.09 19.37
N THR A 246 6.59 4.50 20.50
CA THR A 246 5.72 4.24 21.66
C THR A 246 6.19 5.06 22.86
N TYR A 247 5.24 5.72 23.53
CA TYR A 247 5.50 6.58 24.69
C TYR A 247 4.65 6.18 25.88
N GLU A 248 5.16 6.39 27.09
CA GLU A 248 4.40 6.23 28.33
C GLU A 248 3.30 7.28 28.42
N LEU A 249 2.05 6.84 28.62
CA LEU A 249 0.88 7.70 28.82
C LEU A 249 0.82 8.16 30.28
N ILE A 250 0.86 9.46 30.50
CA ILE A 250 0.79 10.06 31.83
C ILE A 250 -0.65 10.45 32.20
N SER A 251 -1.37 11.06 31.25
CA SER A 251 -2.76 11.49 31.45
C SER A 251 -3.45 11.76 30.12
N GLU A 252 -4.77 11.88 30.17
CA GLU A 252 -5.63 12.17 29.03
C GLU A 252 -6.46 13.41 29.27
N LYS A 253 -6.73 14.11 28.20
CA LYS A 253 -7.70 15.19 28.15
C LYS A 253 -8.39 15.10 26.80
N GLU A 254 -9.62 15.57 26.68
CA GLU A 254 -10.39 15.51 25.45
C GLU A 254 -9.58 15.93 24.22
N GLY A 255 -9.37 14.98 23.30
CA GLY A 255 -8.58 15.17 22.07
C GLY A 255 -7.06 15.12 22.24
N TRP A 256 -6.52 14.88 23.47
CA TRP A 256 -5.09 14.94 23.76
C TRP A 256 -4.61 13.83 24.69
N PHE A 257 -3.39 13.33 24.43
CA PHE A 257 -2.63 12.46 25.35
C PHE A 257 -1.39 13.17 25.87
N LYS A 258 -1.16 13.11 27.17
CA LYS A 258 0.09 13.56 27.79
C LYS A 258 1.05 12.40 27.85
N ILE A 259 2.20 12.52 27.21
CA ILE A 259 3.22 11.48 27.09
C ILE A 259 4.51 11.88 27.78
N LYS A 260 5.31 10.88 28.20
CA LYS A 260 6.67 11.06 28.69
C LYS A 260 7.65 10.91 27.54
N LEU A 261 8.57 11.86 27.40
CA LEU A 261 9.55 11.86 26.32
C LEU A 261 10.76 10.98 26.70
N ASN A 262 11.20 10.12 25.78
CA ASN A 262 12.28 9.15 25.98
C ASN A 262 13.59 9.57 25.25
N SER A 263 13.65 10.79 24.69
CA SER A 263 14.84 11.28 24.00
C SER A 263 15.92 11.74 24.99
N PRO A 264 17.21 11.46 24.75
CA PRO A 264 18.31 11.90 25.63
C PRO A 264 18.34 13.40 25.91
N ALA A 265 17.86 14.24 24.98
CA ALA A 265 17.75 15.68 25.14
C ALA A 265 16.52 16.13 25.95
N ASN A 266 15.55 15.24 26.17
CA ASN A 266 14.26 15.55 26.83
C ASN A 266 13.86 14.46 27.84
N GLU A 267 14.82 13.71 28.39
CA GLU A 267 14.58 12.63 29.33
C GLU A 267 13.80 13.11 30.55
N GLY A 268 12.66 12.46 30.83
CA GLY A 268 11.79 12.80 31.94
C GLY A 268 10.83 13.98 31.71
N LYS A 269 10.95 14.74 30.60
CA LYS A 269 9.97 15.78 30.25
C LYS A 269 8.68 15.15 29.74
N THR A 270 7.57 15.86 29.93
CA THR A 270 6.25 15.46 29.46
C THR A 270 5.73 16.49 28.47
N GLY A 271 4.90 16.03 27.52
CA GLY A 271 4.25 16.91 26.56
C GLY A 271 2.94 16.34 26.05
N TRP A 272 2.17 17.14 25.35
CA TRP A 272 0.85 16.80 24.83
C TRP A 272 0.90 16.52 23.33
N ILE A 273 0.27 15.42 22.91
CA ILE A 273 0.07 15.03 21.51
C ILE A 273 -1.42 14.91 21.21
N SER A 274 -1.81 15.16 19.97
CA SER A 274 -3.19 14.95 19.53
C SER A 274 -3.53 13.46 19.50
N SER A 275 -4.64 13.07 20.12
CA SER A 275 -5.16 11.69 20.08
C SER A 275 -5.67 11.27 18.69
N SER A 276 -5.83 12.23 17.76
CA SER A 276 -6.22 11.92 16.36
C SER A 276 -5.15 11.13 15.58
N TYR A 277 -3.89 11.16 16.07
CA TYR A 277 -2.75 10.48 15.43
C TYR A 277 -1.97 9.62 16.43
N ALA A 278 -2.63 9.19 17.49
CA ALA A 278 -2.04 8.32 18.49
C ALA A 278 -3.10 7.37 19.05
N ILE A 279 -2.70 6.14 19.37
CA ILE A 279 -3.58 5.11 19.92
C ILE A 279 -2.97 4.56 21.21
N LYS A 280 -3.82 4.22 22.19
CA LYS A 280 -3.37 3.54 23.42
C LYS A 280 -3.07 2.08 23.13
N GLU A 281 -2.00 1.61 23.70
CA GLU A 281 -1.62 0.20 23.81
C GLU A 281 -1.90 -0.33 25.22
#